data_89db90a09c991391a43584c364f72516
#
_entry.id   89db90a09c991391a43584c364f72516
#
_cell.length_a   1.000
_cell.length_b   1.000
_cell.length_c   1.000
_cell.angle_alpha   90.00
_cell.angle_beta   90.00
_cell.angle_gamma   90.00
#
_symmetry.space_group_name_H-M   'P 1'
#
loop_
_entity.id
_entity.type
_entity.pdbx_description
1 polymer ?
#
loop_
_entity_poly.entity_id
_entity_poly.type
_entity_poly.pdbx_seq_one_letter_code
_entity_poly.pdbx_strand_id
1 'polypeptide(L)'
;MNSTEIAKLAGVSRSTVSRVINNYSNVPEETREKVLKVIKEHDYVPHASARMLAGSKNKVIGLFIVDLINEEDGLKNRITKSPYYLEFTSSVIETASEMDYLVLVHIIHTVAGYEKIKECFYNKMVSGGIFIGQNDDDESIKTIIERGYRVVLVDQSVRPDDVTYNQCTIVNADNYGGAYRATKYLTDMKHKQIAHITGGT
;
A
#
# COMPACT_ATOMS: atom_id res chain seq x y z
N MET A 1 1.18 -28.33 12.09
CA MET A 1 2.00 -29.13 11.13
C MET A 1 2.93 -28.19 10.35
N ASN A 2 4.12 -28.66 9.95
CA ASN A 2 5.10 -27.85 9.22
C ASN A 2 5.50 -28.53 7.87
N SER A 3 6.21 -27.79 7.01
CA SER A 3 6.59 -28.30 5.67
C SER A 3 7.48 -29.54 5.68
N THR A 4 8.21 -29.79 6.79
CA THR A 4 9.05 -30.98 6.93
C THR A 4 8.19 -32.22 7.23
N GLU A 5 7.13 -32.07 8.01
CA GLU A 5 6.16 -33.14 8.30
C GLU A 5 5.36 -33.50 7.05
N ILE A 6 4.91 -32.51 6.27
CA ILE A 6 4.27 -32.75 4.97
C ILE A 6 5.21 -33.52 4.02
N ALA A 7 6.48 -33.12 3.96
CA ALA A 7 7.48 -33.79 3.14
C ALA A 7 7.63 -35.29 3.50
N LYS A 8 7.68 -35.60 4.79
CA LYS A 8 7.73 -36.99 5.28
C LYS A 8 6.49 -37.79 4.88
N LEU A 9 5.31 -37.21 5.08
CA LEU A 9 4.03 -37.88 4.76
C LEU A 9 3.86 -38.10 3.24
N ALA A 10 4.29 -37.15 2.42
CA ALA A 10 4.24 -37.26 0.96
C ALA A 10 5.39 -38.07 0.36
N GLY A 11 6.39 -38.50 1.17
CA GLY A 11 7.55 -39.24 0.70
C GLY A 11 8.47 -38.44 -0.23
N VAL A 12 8.59 -37.12 -0.02
CA VAL A 12 9.39 -36.23 -0.85
C VAL A 12 10.31 -35.33 0.01
N SER A 13 11.20 -34.58 -0.65
CA SER A 13 12.02 -33.61 0.07
C SER A 13 11.21 -32.35 0.44
N ARG A 14 11.64 -31.63 1.49
CA ARG A 14 11.07 -30.33 1.86
C ARG A 14 11.13 -29.31 0.69
N SER A 15 12.18 -29.35 -0.11
CA SER A 15 12.31 -28.49 -1.30
C SER A 15 11.26 -28.84 -2.36
N THR A 16 10.91 -30.13 -2.51
CA THR A 16 9.83 -30.55 -3.41
C THR A 16 8.47 -30.03 -2.95
N VAL A 17 8.17 -30.13 -1.64
CA VAL A 17 6.94 -29.54 -1.08
C VAL A 17 6.89 -28.03 -1.36
N SER A 18 8.00 -27.32 -1.15
CA SER A 18 8.09 -25.89 -1.45
C SER A 18 7.83 -25.59 -2.93
N ARG A 19 8.38 -26.37 -3.85
CA ARG A 19 8.14 -26.21 -5.29
C ARG A 19 6.69 -26.44 -5.68
N VAL A 20 6.03 -27.45 -5.10
CA VAL A 20 4.61 -27.73 -5.33
C VAL A 20 3.76 -26.57 -4.85
N ILE A 21 3.97 -26.10 -3.63
CA ILE A 21 3.23 -24.97 -3.03
C ILE A 21 3.36 -23.70 -3.88
N ASN A 22 4.54 -23.48 -4.46
CA ASN A 22 4.84 -22.30 -5.28
C ASN A 22 4.57 -22.52 -6.79
N ASN A 23 3.91 -23.59 -7.12
CA ASN A 23 3.46 -23.92 -8.47
C ASN A 23 4.59 -23.92 -9.55
N TYR A 24 5.79 -24.40 -9.17
CA TYR A 24 6.87 -24.55 -10.13
C TYR A 24 6.53 -25.58 -11.20
N SER A 25 6.79 -25.27 -12.47
CA SER A 25 6.47 -26.13 -13.62
C SER A 25 7.34 -27.39 -13.72
N ASN A 26 8.50 -27.41 -13.05
CA ASN A 26 9.45 -28.52 -13.10
C ASN A 26 9.20 -29.62 -12.06
N VAL A 27 8.01 -29.69 -11.48
CA VAL A 27 7.59 -30.79 -10.59
C VAL A 27 6.68 -31.75 -11.37
N PRO A 28 7.01 -33.07 -11.42
CA PRO A 28 6.16 -34.05 -12.07
C PRO A 28 4.74 -34.06 -11.47
N GLU A 29 3.72 -34.23 -12.33
CA GLU A 29 2.32 -34.13 -11.93
C GLU A 29 1.94 -35.13 -10.83
N GLU A 30 2.39 -36.39 -10.96
CA GLU A 30 2.19 -37.41 -9.92
C GLU A 30 2.72 -36.97 -8.54
N THR A 31 3.90 -36.33 -8.52
CA THR A 31 4.50 -35.80 -7.28
C THR A 31 3.69 -34.63 -6.74
N ARG A 32 3.20 -33.76 -7.61
CA ARG A 32 2.36 -32.62 -7.27
C ARG A 32 1.06 -33.09 -6.62
N GLU A 33 0.37 -34.04 -7.23
CA GLU A 33 -0.87 -34.61 -6.70
C GLU A 33 -0.69 -35.26 -5.32
N LYS A 34 0.39 -36.03 -5.12
CA LYS A 34 0.72 -36.62 -3.82
C LYS A 34 0.88 -35.56 -2.73
N VAL A 35 1.63 -34.51 -3.01
CA VAL A 35 1.87 -33.43 -2.04
C VAL A 35 0.59 -32.66 -1.75
N LEU A 36 -0.19 -32.29 -2.79
CA LEU A 36 -1.44 -31.55 -2.62
C LEU A 36 -2.49 -32.36 -1.85
N LYS A 37 -2.52 -33.70 -2.04
CA LYS A 37 -3.39 -34.60 -1.29
C LYS A 37 -3.06 -34.54 0.20
N VAL A 38 -1.78 -34.71 0.57
CA VAL A 38 -1.32 -34.64 1.96
C VAL A 38 -1.60 -33.28 2.58
N ILE A 39 -1.36 -32.19 1.84
CA ILE A 39 -1.68 -30.82 2.28
C ILE A 39 -3.17 -30.69 2.62
N LYS A 40 -4.05 -31.22 1.76
CA LYS A 40 -5.50 -31.15 1.94
C LYS A 40 -5.98 -32.04 3.10
N GLU A 41 -5.46 -33.27 3.22
CA GLU A 41 -5.83 -34.23 4.28
C GLU A 41 -5.48 -33.73 5.67
N HIS A 42 -4.45 -32.87 5.78
CA HIS A 42 -3.95 -32.39 7.05
C HIS A 42 -4.19 -30.88 7.28
N ASP A 43 -5.04 -30.25 6.47
CA ASP A 43 -5.35 -28.81 6.53
C ASP A 43 -4.08 -27.93 6.69
N TYR A 44 -3.00 -28.34 6.00
CA TYR A 44 -1.75 -27.63 6.11
C TYR A 44 -1.78 -26.32 5.32
N VAL A 45 -1.72 -25.21 6.05
CA VAL A 45 -1.57 -23.86 5.45
C VAL A 45 -0.09 -23.47 5.51
N PRO A 46 0.58 -23.29 4.36
CA PRO A 46 1.97 -22.83 4.31
C PRO A 46 2.11 -21.47 4.97
N HIS A 47 3.08 -21.29 5.84
CA HIS A 47 3.37 -19.97 6.42
C HIS A 47 3.62 -18.92 5.34
N ALA A 48 3.04 -17.73 5.51
CA ALA A 48 3.19 -16.62 4.56
C ALA A 48 4.66 -16.28 4.26
N SER A 49 5.52 -16.33 5.27
CA SER A 49 6.97 -16.15 5.14
C SER A 49 7.65 -17.18 4.23
N ALA A 50 7.18 -18.44 4.24
CA ALA A 50 7.72 -19.48 3.35
C ALA A 50 7.33 -19.26 1.89
N ARG A 51 6.13 -18.72 1.64
CA ARG A 51 5.67 -18.33 0.29
C ARG A 51 6.44 -17.13 -0.24
N MET A 52 6.72 -16.12 0.62
CA MET A 52 7.52 -14.95 0.25
C MET A 52 8.96 -15.30 -0.13
N LEU A 53 9.61 -16.20 0.63
CA LEU A 53 10.98 -16.67 0.34
C LEU A 53 11.09 -17.45 -0.97
N ALA A 54 9.99 -18.05 -1.42
CA ALA A 54 9.94 -18.85 -2.64
C ALA A 54 9.55 -18.07 -3.89
N GLY A 55 9.50 -16.72 -3.83
CA GLY A 55 9.27 -15.87 -4.99
C GLY A 55 7.82 -15.72 -5.42
N SER A 56 6.83 -16.16 -4.61
CA SER A 56 5.44 -15.83 -4.87
C SER A 56 5.25 -14.32 -4.70
N LYS A 57 4.63 -13.66 -5.68
CA LYS A 57 4.35 -12.23 -5.61
C LYS A 57 3.52 -11.95 -4.37
N ASN A 58 4.04 -11.09 -3.49
CA ASN A 58 3.26 -10.60 -2.36
C ASN A 58 2.11 -9.75 -2.92
N LYS A 59 0.88 -10.22 -2.72
CA LYS A 59 -0.34 -9.52 -3.14
C LYS A 59 -0.92 -8.68 -2.01
N VAL A 60 -0.07 -7.99 -1.27
CA VAL A 60 -0.47 -7.03 -0.24
C VAL A 60 0.05 -5.66 -0.63
N ILE A 61 -0.82 -4.66 -0.69
CA ILE A 61 -0.46 -3.25 -0.83
C ILE A 61 -0.69 -2.53 0.49
N GLY A 62 0.17 -1.57 0.80
CA GLY A 62 0.00 -0.67 1.94
C GLY A 62 -0.84 0.53 1.54
N LEU A 63 -1.82 0.90 2.36
CA LEU A 63 -2.47 2.21 2.33
C LEU A 63 -2.07 2.95 3.60
N PHE A 64 -1.25 3.97 3.46
CA PHE A 64 -0.66 4.74 4.54
C PHE A 64 -1.29 6.13 4.55
N ILE A 65 -2.10 6.38 5.57
CA ILE A 65 -2.82 7.63 5.71
C ILE A 65 -2.06 8.50 6.70
N VAL A 66 -1.52 9.62 6.24
CA VAL A 66 -0.74 10.55 7.06
C VAL A 66 -1.69 11.57 7.67
N ASP A 67 -1.86 11.48 9.00
CA ASP A 67 -2.71 12.36 9.81
C ASP A 67 -1.93 12.80 11.06
N LEU A 68 -0.85 13.55 10.83
CA LEU A 68 0.00 14.03 11.92
C LEU A 68 -0.80 14.95 12.83
N ILE A 69 -0.79 14.63 14.12
CA ILE A 69 -1.51 15.37 15.14
C ILE A 69 -0.60 16.47 15.67
N ASN A 70 -0.93 17.72 15.38
CA ASN A 70 -0.39 18.84 16.14
C ASN A 70 -1.04 18.86 17.52
N GLU A 71 -0.26 18.74 18.58
CA GLU A 71 -0.75 18.72 19.96
C GLU A 71 -1.58 19.96 20.33
N GLU A 72 -1.33 21.09 19.64
CA GLU A 72 -2.02 22.37 19.85
C GLU A 72 -3.47 22.37 19.32
N ASP A 73 -3.81 21.59 18.30
CA ASP A 73 -5.12 21.64 17.63
C ASP A 73 -6.21 20.83 18.32
N GLY A 74 -5.90 19.95 19.26
CA GLY A 74 -6.87 19.16 20.01
C GLY A 74 -7.79 18.25 19.20
N LEU A 75 -7.61 18.19 17.88
CA LEU A 75 -8.45 17.48 16.93
C LEU A 75 -7.97 16.01 16.77
N LYS A 76 -8.19 15.24 17.82
CA LYS A 76 -8.07 13.78 17.74
C LYS A 76 -9.13 13.24 16.75
N ASN A 77 -8.72 12.42 15.78
CA ASN A 77 -9.58 11.68 14.84
C ASN A 77 -10.10 12.46 13.62
N ARG A 78 -9.24 13.16 12.89
CA ARG A 78 -9.63 13.80 11.62
C ARG A 78 -10.09 12.79 10.57
N ILE A 79 -9.35 11.70 10.39
CA ILE A 79 -9.59 10.70 9.34
C ILE A 79 -10.94 10.00 9.52
N THR A 80 -11.26 9.58 10.74
CA THR A 80 -12.52 8.91 11.02
C THR A 80 -13.75 9.81 10.87
N LYS A 81 -13.56 11.14 10.79
CA LYS A 81 -14.62 12.13 10.61
C LYS A 81 -14.70 12.69 9.18
N SER A 82 -13.69 12.47 8.35
CA SER A 82 -13.67 12.97 6.99
C SER A 82 -14.26 11.94 6.02
N PRO A 83 -15.40 12.25 5.38
CA PRO A 83 -15.98 11.39 4.35
C PRO A 83 -15.00 11.07 3.21
N TYR A 84 -14.14 12.02 2.86
CA TYR A 84 -13.13 11.86 1.81
C TYR A 84 -12.20 10.67 2.08
N TYR A 85 -11.59 10.59 3.27
CA TYR A 85 -10.69 9.49 3.59
C TYR A 85 -11.41 8.15 3.73
N LEU A 86 -12.66 8.15 4.20
CA LEU A 86 -13.46 6.93 4.29
C LEU A 86 -13.80 6.39 2.91
N GLU A 87 -14.26 7.25 2.01
CA GLU A 87 -14.59 6.89 0.64
C GLU A 87 -13.34 6.45 -0.13
N PHE A 88 -12.23 7.20 -0.02
CA PHE A 88 -10.96 6.83 -0.63
C PHE A 88 -10.48 5.46 -0.15
N THR A 89 -10.48 5.22 1.16
CA THR A 89 -10.06 3.93 1.74
C THR A 89 -10.92 2.79 1.25
N SER A 90 -12.24 2.96 1.23
CA SER A 90 -13.18 1.94 0.75
C SER A 90 -12.95 1.64 -0.73
N SER A 91 -12.76 2.66 -1.56
CA SER A 91 -12.50 2.49 -3.00
C SER A 91 -11.18 1.78 -3.28
N VAL A 92 -10.12 2.09 -2.50
CA VAL A 92 -8.83 1.39 -2.62
C VAL A 92 -8.98 -0.09 -2.25
N ILE A 93 -9.72 -0.41 -1.17
CA ILE A 93 -9.94 -1.79 -0.73
C ILE A 93 -10.75 -2.56 -1.78
N GLU A 94 -11.82 -1.98 -2.31
CA GLU A 94 -12.67 -2.59 -3.33
C GLU A 94 -11.87 -2.90 -4.60
N THR A 95 -11.19 -1.90 -5.15
CA THR A 95 -10.35 -2.04 -6.35
C THR A 95 -9.23 -3.07 -6.16
N ALA A 96 -8.56 -3.05 -5.00
CA ALA A 96 -7.52 -4.02 -4.70
C ALA A 96 -8.09 -5.45 -4.63
N SER A 97 -9.27 -5.63 -4.03
CA SER A 97 -9.96 -6.91 -3.93
C SER A 97 -10.32 -7.47 -5.31
N GLU A 98 -10.82 -6.64 -6.22
CA GLU A 98 -11.11 -7.03 -7.62
C GLU A 98 -9.85 -7.52 -8.36
N MET A 99 -8.68 -6.99 -7.99
CA MET A 99 -7.38 -7.37 -8.55
C MET A 99 -6.70 -8.52 -7.78
N ASP A 100 -7.38 -9.14 -6.82
CA ASP A 100 -6.86 -10.21 -5.95
C ASP A 100 -5.66 -9.73 -5.09
N TYR A 101 -5.73 -8.49 -4.60
CA TYR A 101 -4.80 -7.92 -3.61
C TYR A 101 -5.49 -7.71 -2.27
N LEU A 102 -4.71 -7.87 -1.19
CA LEU A 102 -5.09 -7.43 0.16
C LEU A 102 -4.58 -6.01 0.40
N VAL A 103 -5.25 -5.26 1.26
CA VAL A 103 -4.83 -3.92 1.66
C VAL A 103 -4.48 -3.92 3.15
N LEU A 104 -3.24 -3.52 3.46
CA LEU A 104 -2.81 -3.22 4.82
C LEU A 104 -2.97 -1.72 5.03
N VAL A 105 -3.96 -1.33 5.85
CA VAL A 105 -4.22 0.08 6.17
C VAL A 105 -3.48 0.44 7.46
N HIS A 106 -2.72 1.54 7.43
CA HIS A 106 -2.09 2.10 8.62
C HIS A 106 -2.21 3.62 8.63
N ILE A 107 -2.60 4.18 9.79
CA ILE A 107 -2.72 5.61 9.99
C ILE A 107 -1.50 6.10 10.75
N ILE A 108 -0.82 7.11 10.22
CA ILE A 108 0.39 7.71 10.79
C ILE A 108 -0.01 8.96 11.55
N HIS A 109 0.07 8.92 12.87
CA HIS A 109 -0.26 10.06 13.73
C HIS A 109 0.97 10.80 14.25
N THR A 110 2.16 10.21 14.12
CA THR A 110 3.42 10.79 14.59
C THR A 110 4.53 10.50 13.61
N VAL A 111 5.58 11.32 13.59
CA VAL A 111 6.78 11.10 12.79
C VAL A 111 7.40 9.71 13.08
N ALA A 112 7.41 9.28 14.34
CA ALA A 112 7.88 7.94 14.71
C ALA A 112 7.07 6.81 14.05
N GLY A 113 5.85 7.06 13.61
CA GLY A 113 5.01 6.11 12.88
C GLY A 113 5.60 5.67 11.56
N TYR A 114 6.43 6.49 10.92
CA TYR A 114 7.10 6.16 9.66
C TYR A 114 8.08 4.98 9.77
N GLU A 115 8.66 4.74 10.96
CA GLU A 115 9.54 3.57 11.15
C GLU A 115 8.79 2.25 10.93
N LYS A 116 7.55 2.14 11.41
CA LYS A 116 6.70 0.96 11.14
C LYS A 116 6.42 0.79 9.65
N ILE A 117 6.26 1.90 8.94
CA ILE A 117 6.04 1.84 7.49
C ILE A 117 7.28 1.32 6.78
N LYS A 118 8.48 1.83 7.13
CA LYS A 118 9.74 1.30 6.60
C LYS A 118 9.88 -0.21 6.86
N GLU A 119 9.54 -0.67 8.07
CA GLU A 119 9.53 -2.10 8.40
C GLU A 119 8.57 -2.90 7.50
N CYS A 120 7.39 -2.37 7.16
CA CYS A 120 6.45 -3.04 6.26
C CYS A 120 7.07 -3.29 4.87
N PHE A 121 7.84 -2.33 4.36
CA PHE A 121 8.54 -2.47 3.10
C PHE A 121 9.77 -3.39 3.22
N TYR A 122 10.63 -3.18 4.21
CA TYR A 122 11.88 -3.91 4.37
C TYR A 122 11.65 -5.39 4.67
N ASN A 123 10.64 -5.70 5.46
CA ASN A 123 10.23 -7.07 5.75
C ASN A 123 9.34 -7.68 4.66
N LYS A 124 9.15 -6.97 3.52
CA LYS A 124 8.32 -7.41 2.39
C LYS A 124 6.88 -7.76 2.79
N MET A 125 6.35 -7.09 3.80
CA MET A 125 4.94 -7.25 4.21
C MET A 125 4.01 -6.68 3.14
N VAL A 126 4.45 -5.63 2.43
CA VAL A 126 3.74 -5.03 1.30
C VAL A 126 4.58 -5.09 0.02
N SER A 127 3.93 -5.16 -1.13
CA SER A 127 4.55 -5.14 -2.46
C SER A 127 4.73 -3.73 -3.02
N GLY A 128 4.03 -2.77 -2.45
CA GLY A 128 4.05 -1.34 -2.75
C GLY A 128 3.17 -0.61 -1.76
N GLY A 129 3.17 0.72 -1.80
CA GLY A 129 2.38 1.54 -0.89
C GLY A 129 1.78 2.77 -1.54
N ILE A 130 0.57 3.12 -1.10
CA ILE A 130 -0.14 4.35 -1.43
C ILE A 130 -0.08 5.24 -0.19
N PHE A 131 0.41 6.45 -0.33
CA PHE A 131 0.45 7.46 0.73
C PHE A 131 -0.53 8.58 0.41
N ILE A 132 -1.37 8.95 1.37
CA ILE A 132 -2.34 10.04 1.26
C ILE A 132 -2.39 10.82 2.58
N GLY A 133 -2.65 12.12 2.50
CA GLY A 133 -2.72 13.03 3.65
C GLY A 133 -1.52 13.95 3.73
N GLN A 134 -1.47 14.80 4.75
CA GLN A 134 -0.40 15.77 4.93
C GLN A 134 0.90 15.08 5.35
N ASN A 135 1.97 15.33 4.60
CA ASN A 135 3.28 14.75 4.83
C ASN A 135 4.29 15.83 5.24
N ASP A 136 4.68 15.84 6.51
CA ASP A 136 5.73 16.72 7.03
C ASP A 136 7.08 16.01 7.13
N ASP A 137 7.13 14.66 7.02
CA ASP A 137 8.36 13.86 6.97
C ASP A 137 8.59 13.26 5.59
N ASP A 138 9.10 14.11 4.72
CA ASP A 138 9.46 13.78 3.35
C ASP A 138 10.62 12.76 3.27
N GLU A 139 11.57 12.81 4.20
CA GLU A 139 12.78 11.98 4.18
C GLU A 139 12.51 10.49 4.34
N SER A 140 11.52 10.11 5.15
CA SER A 140 11.16 8.71 5.34
C SER A 140 10.56 8.10 4.07
N ILE A 141 9.70 8.83 3.37
CA ILE A 141 9.12 8.39 2.10
C ILE A 141 10.17 8.36 1.00
N LYS A 142 11.04 9.38 0.92
CA LYS A 142 12.17 9.41 0.00
C LYS A 142 13.06 8.18 0.15
N THR A 143 13.42 7.84 1.38
CA THR A 143 14.25 6.64 1.66
C THR A 143 13.60 5.36 1.12
N ILE A 144 12.27 5.22 1.20
CA ILE A 144 11.54 4.08 0.66
C ILE A 144 11.61 4.08 -0.87
N ILE A 145 11.41 5.23 -1.52
CA ILE A 145 11.47 5.40 -2.97
C ILE A 145 12.89 5.10 -3.50
N GLU A 146 13.93 5.68 -2.90
CA GLU A 146 15.33 5.50 -3.28
C GLU A 146 15.81 4.05 -3.19
N ARG A 147 15.22 3.27 -2.31
CA ARG A 147 15.45 1.82 -2.21
C ARG A 147 14.73 1.01 -3.29
N GLY A 148 14.02 1.66 -4.22
CA GLY A 148 13.36 1.04 -5.36
C GLY A 148 12.01 0.41 -5.01
N TYR A 149 11.40 0.75 -3.88
CA TYR A 149 10.04 0.30 -3.58
C TYR A 149 9.01 1.08 -4.40
N ARG A 150 7.92 0.42 -4.77
CA ARG A 150 6.82 1.05 -5.52
C ARG A 150 5.98 1.90 -4.58
N VAL A 151 5.91 3.19 -4.89
CA VAL A 151 5.18 4.18 -4.10
C VAL A 151 4.25 4.98 -5.00
N VAL A 152 3.04 5.20 -4.53
CA VAL A 152 2.07 6.14 -5.09
C VAL A 152 1.82 7.21 -4.03
N LEU A 153 1.95 8.48 -4.42
CA LEU A 153 1.64 9.63 -3.58
C LEU A 153 0.34 10.26 -4.08
N VAL A 154 -0.60 10.52 -3.18
CA VAL A 154 -1.91 11.10 -3.50
C VAL A 154 -2.05 12.44 -2.79
N ASP A 155 -2.45 13.46 -3.54
CA ASP A 155 -2.63 14.84 -3.05
C ASP A 155 -1.37 15.41 -2.37
N GLN A 156 -0.19 15.08 -2.91
CA GLN A 156 1.09 15.54 -2.38
C GLN A 156 1.69 16.65 -3.24
N SER A 157 2.12 17.73 -2.58
CA SER A 157 2.92 18.78 -3.21
C SER A 157 4.39 18.37 -3.19
N VAL A 158 4.90 17.87 -4.32
CA VAL A 158 6.33 17.58 -4.46
C VAL A 158 7.04 18.72 -5.19
N ARG A 159 8.31 18.94 -4.83
CA ARG A 159 9.12 19.93 -5.53
C ARG A 159 9.48 19.43 -6.92
N PRO A 160 9.27 20.21 -8.00
CA PRO A 160 9.53 19.77 -9.36
C PRO A 160 11.00 19.39 -9.64
N ASP A 161 11.93 19.91 -8.86
CA ASP A 161 13.37 19.69 -8.96
C ASP A 161 13.88 18.48 -8.14
N ASP A 162 13.03 17.86 -7.33
CA ASP A 162 13.40 16.68 -6.55
C ASP A 162 13.31 15.40 -7.41
N VAL A 163 14.47 14.96 -7.88
CA VAL A 163 14.61 13.81 -8.77
C VAL A 163 14.15 12.47 -8.15
N THR A 164 14.07 12.39 -6.83
CA THR A 164 13.61 11.17 -6.13
C THR A 164 12.18 10.84 -6.52
N TYR A 165 11.35 11.86 -6.67
CA TYR A 165 9.94 11.67 -7.04
C TYR A 165 9.71 11.23 -8.48
N ASN A 166 10.71 11.29 -9.35
CA ASN A 166 10.64 10.69 -10.69
C ASN A 166 10.55 9.15 -10.65
N GLN A 167 10.83 8.54 -9.50
CA GLN A 167 10.80 7.08 -9.30
C GLN A 167 9.50 6.58 -8.67
N CYS A 168 8.55 7.47 -8.39
CA CYS A 168 7.22 7.12 -7.86
C CYS A 168 6.10 7.63 -8.76
N THR A 169 4.87 7.22 -8.50
CA THR A 169 3.68 7.73 -9.16
C THR A 169 3.02 8.78 -8.28
N ILE A 170 2.70 9.94 -8.85
CA ILE A 170 1.99 11.02 -8.16
C ILE A 170 0.61 11.16 -8.78
N VAL A 171 -0.42 11.18 -7.94
CA VAL A 171 -1.82 11.34 -8.34
C VAL A 171 -2.38 12.55 -7.62
N ASN A 172 -2.55 13.63 -8.36
CA ASN A 172 -3.06 14.90 -7.84
C ASN A 172 -4.24 15.40 -8.66
N ALA A 173 -5.18 16.10 -8.01
CA ALA A 173 -6.18 16.87 -8.71
C ALA A 173 -5.54 18.15 -9.33
N ASP A 174 -6.04 18.60 -10.48
CA ASP A 174 -5.68 19.90 -11.08
C ASP A 174 -6.36 21.03 -10.31
N ASN A 175 -5.92 21.25 -9.07
CA ASN A 175 -6.49 22.26 -8.18
C ASN A 175 -6.30 23.68 -8.72
N TYR A 176 -5.14 23.95 -9.34
CA TYR A 176 -4.88 25.27 -9.94
C TYR A 176 -5.82 25.55 -11.12
N GLY A 177 -5.90 24.64 -12.08
CA GLY A 177 -6.77 24.78 -13.23
C GLY A 177 -8.25 24.80 -12.84
N GLY A 178 -8.63 24.00 -11.83
CA GLY A 178 -9.98 24.00 -11.25
C GLY A 178 -10.35 25.36 -10.66
N ALA A 179 -9.51 25.91 -9.79
CA ALA A 179 -9.72 27.21 -9.17
C ALA A 179 -9.71 28.36 -10.20
N TYR A 180 -8.79 28.29 -11.17
CA TYR A 180 -8.75 29.26 -12.26
C TYR A 180 -10.06 29.26 -13.07
N ARG A 181 -10.54 28.07 -13.49
CA ARG A 181 -11.78 27.96 -14.25
C ARG A 181 -13.00 28.45 -13.47
N ALA A 182 -13.08 28.11 -12.19
CA ALA A 182 -14.17 28.57 -11.32
C ALA A 182 -14.16 30.10 -11.16
N THR A 183 -13.00 30.70 -10.90
CA THR A 183 -12.84 32.14 -10.76
C THR A 183 -13.14 32.85 -12.08
N LYS A 184 -12.64 32.31 -13.20
CA LYS A 184 -12.92 32.86 -14.55
C LYS A 184 -14.41 32.84 -14.85
N TYR A 185 -15.11 31.75 -14.56
CA TYR A 185 -16.55 31.67 -14.74
C TYR A 185 -17.30 32.76 -13.99
N LEU A 186 -16.95 33.01 -12.71
CA LEU A 186 -17.55 34.09 -11.94
C LEU A 186 -17.25 35.49 -12.53
N THR A 187 -16.02 35.74 -12.99
CA THR A 187 -15.64 37.00 -13.60
C THR A 187 -16.31 37.22 -14.94
N ASP A 188 -16.49 36.20 -15.77
CA ASP A 188 -17.21 36.26 -17.03
C ASP A 188 -18.71 36.60 -16.80
N MET A 189 -19.29 36.14 -15.69
CA MET A 189 -20.62 36.50 -15.19
C MET A 189 -20.68 37.92 -14.58
N LYS A 190 -19.58 38.69 -14.64
CA LYS A 190 -19.47 40.06 -14.12
C LYS A 190 -19.50 40.21 -12.61
N HIS A 191 -19.25 39.13 -11.85
CA HIS A 191 -19.01 39.26 -10.42
C HIS A 191 -17.71 40.03 -10.18
N LYS A 192 -17.77 41.07 -9.35
CA LYS A 192 -16.61 41.92 -9.01
C LYS A 192 -16.06 41.66 -7.60
N GLN A 193 -16.86 41.08 -6.76
CA GLN A 193 -16.48 40.71 -5.38
C GLN A 193 -16.55 39.20 -5.24
N ILE A 194 -15.38 38.56 -5.17
CA ILE A 194 -15.22 37.12 -5.12
C ILE A 194 -14.41 36.83 -3.88
N ALA A 195 -14.93 36.01 -3.01
CA ALA A 195 -14.21 35.49 -1.83
C ALA A 195 -13.68 34.07 -2.09
N HIS A 196 -12.52 33.77 -1.56
CA HIS A 196 -11.92 32.43 -1.60
C HIS A 196 -11.71 31.96 -0.17
N ILE A 197 -12.21 30.76 0.15
CA ILE A 197 -11.96 30.09 1.43
C ILE A 197 -10.87 29.08 1.20
N THR A 198 -9.74 29.26 1.88
CA THR A 198 -8.60 28.31 1.85
C THR A 198 -8.68 27.34 3.01
N GLY A 199 -8.12 26.15 2.85
CA GLY A 199 -7.76 25.32 4.00
C GLY A 199 -6.70 26.04 4.86
N GLY A 200 -6.64 25.75 6.16
CA GLY A 200 -5.58 26.26 7.02
C GLY A 200 -4.19 25.84 6.50
N THR A 201 -3.20 26.72 6.71
CA THR A 201 -1.77 26.40 6.51
C THR A 201 -1.25 25.58 7.67
#